data_8061a267efde6d973e4e249419f10055
#
_entry.id   8061a267efde6d973e4e249419f10055
#
_cell.length_a   1.000
_cell.length_b   1.000
_cell.length_c   1.000
_cell.angle_alpha   90.00
_cell.angle_beta   90.00
_cell.angle_gamma   90.00
#
_symmetry.space_group_name_H-M   'P 1'
#
loop_
_entity.id
_entity.type
_entity.pdbx_description
1 polymer ?
#
loop_
_entity_poly.entity_id
_entity_poly.type
_entity_poly.pdbx_seq_one_letter_code
_entity_poly.pdbx_strand_id
1 'polypeptide(L)'
;MKKFFAAAVLLGAMTACGGSQQKALPLEGTQWKLAKMEAIPAKAITAEADFFTLEFNAADTMVAGRTNCNRFFGKYELKGQELSFENLGMTRMACPDMQYEDAFVKMLDEVDSYEIKGSDLKFYDDKKVIAEFRAQPAPAKK
;
A
#
# COMPACT_ATOMS: atom_id res chain seq x y z
N MET A 1 34.64 -49.26 44.66
CA MET A 1 33.41 -49.25 43.83
C MET A 1 33.26 -47.83 43.29
N LYS A 2 33.56 -47.61 41.98
CA LYS A 2 33.45 -46.32 41.35
C LYS A 2 32.14 -46.28 40.52
N LYS A 3 31.22 -45.44 40.95
CA LYS A 3 29.96 -45.21 40.20
C LYS A 3 30.20 -44.12 39.20
N PHE A 4 30.17 -44.45 37.91
CA PHE A 4 30.19 -43.48 36.83
C PHE A 4 28.76 -42.99 36.58
N PHE A 5 28.51 -41.73 36.80
CA PHE A 5 27.28 -41.06 36.35
C PHE A 5 27.52 -40.57 34.94
N ALA A 6 26.83 -41.18 33.99
CA ALA A 6 26.76 -40.68 32.63
C ALA A 6 25.71 -39.57 32.58
N ALA A 7 26.16 -38.33 32.35
CA ALA A 7 25.29 -37.21 32.09
C ALA A 7 24.90 -37.23 30.61
N ALA A 8 23.66 -37.54 30.32
CA ALA A 8 23.08 -37.40 28.99
C ALA A 8 22.78 -35.94 28.73
N VAL A 9 23.55 -35.31 27.84
CA VAL A 9 23.29 -33.98 27.32
C VAL A 9 22.24 -34.10 26.22
N LEU A 10 21.03 -33.73 26.53
CA LEU A 10 19.95 -33.52 25.51
C LEU A 10 20.21 -32.21 24.76
N LEU A 11 20.77 -32.33 23.57
CA LEU A 11 20.77 -31.22 22.61
C LEU A 11 19.34 -31.00 22.11
N GLY A 12 18.67 -30.03 22.70
CA GLY A 12 17.43 -29.50 22.15
C GLY A 12 17.69 -28.78 20.83
N ALA A 13 17.31 -29.38 19.72
CA ALA A 13 17.30 -28.71 18.42
C ALA A 13 16.22 -27.64 18.45
N MET A 14 16.61 -26.41 18.65
CA MET A 14 15.73 -25.25 18.38
C MET A 14 15.61 -25.11 16.88
N THR A 15 14.52 -25.62 16.29
CA THR A 15 14.11 -25.27 14.95
C THR A 15 13.61 -23.83 14.98
N ALA A 16 14.51 -22.91 14.69
CA ALA A 16 14.12 -21.53 14.39
C ALA A 16 13.30 -21.56 13.09
N CYS A 17 11.98 -21.46 13.20
CA CYS A 17 11.13 -21.09 12.08
C CYS A 17 11.50 -19.66 11.69
N GLY A 18 12.49 -19.51 10.81
CA GLY A 18 12.83 -18.28 10.17
C GLY A 18 11.72 -17.91 9.19
N GLY A 19 10.65 -17.28 9.69
CA GLY A 19 9.75 -16.55 8.83
C GLY A 19 10.57 -15.45 8.15
N SER A 20 10.77 -15.55 6.84
CA SER A 20 11.37 -14.48 6.05
C SER A 20 10.45 -13.27 6.14
N GLN A 21 10.73 -12.36 7.06
CA GLN A 21 10.09 -11.05 7.08
C GLN A 21 10.56 -10.33 5.82
N GLN A 22 9.72 -10.34 4.80
CA GLN A 22 9.95 -9.53 3.63
C GLN A 22 10.02 -8.07 4.07
N LYS A 23 11.16 -7.44 3.84
CA LYS A 23 11.35 -6.02 4.13
C LYS A 23 10.25 -5.22 3.45
N ALA A 24 9.55 -4.38 4.21
CA ALA A 24 8.52 -3.50 3.66
C ALA A 24 9.13 -2.57 2.60
N LEU A 25 8.43 -2.42 1.48
CA LEU A 25 8.79 -1.46 0.46
C LEU A 25 8.56 -0.03 0.98
N PRO A 26 9.34 0.95 0.52
CA PRO A 26 9.10 2.35 0.89
C PRO A 26 7.78 2.84 0.30
N LEU A 27 7.08 3.71 1.02
CA LEU A 27 5.89 4.38 0.50
C LEU A 27 6.23 5.24 -0.72
N GLU A 28 7.30 6.00 -0.62
CA GLU A 28 7.78 6.93 -1.64
C GLU A 28 8.63 6.20 -2.69
N GLY A 29 8.45 6.58 -3.95
CA GLY A 29 9.16 5.96 -5.07
C GLY A 29 8.62 4.59 -5.50
N THR A 30 7.59 4.09 -4.85
CA THR A 30 6.89 2.86 -5.23
C THR A 30 5.58 3.22 -5.93
N GLN A 31 5.29 2.57 -7.05
CA GLN A 31 3.99 2.68 -7.70
C GLN A 31 3.01 1.71 -7.04
N TRP A 32 1.92 2.26 -6.52
CA TRP A 32 0.89 1.50 -5.83
C TRP A 32 -0.36 1.37 -6.70
N LYS A 33 -0.89 0.18 -6.77
CA LYS A 33 -2.15 -0.16 -7.47
C LYS A 33 -3.17 -0.59 -6.45
N LEU A 34 -4.38 -0.03 -6.54
CA LEU A 34 -5.50 -0.47 -5.70
C LEU A 34 -5.72 -1.97 -5.87
N ALA A 35 -5.82 -2.69 -4.77
CA ALA A 35 -6.11 -4.12 -4.73
C ALA A 35 -7.53 -4.38 -4.22
N LYS A 36 -7.98 -3.58 -3.24
CA LYS A 36 -9.31 -3.74 -2.64
C LYS A 36 -9.81 -2.43 -2.05
N MET A 37 -11.08 -2.15 -2.28
CA MET A 37 -11.84 -1.07 -1.66
C MET A 37 -13.33 -1.44 -1.69
N GLU A 38 -14.06 -1.20 -0.60
CA GLU A 38 -15.46 -1.61 -0.47
C GLU A 38 -16.36 -1.02 -1.57
N ALA A 39 -16.15 0.27 -1.88
CA ALA A 39 -16.98 1.00 -2.86
C ALA A 39 -16.64 0.71 -4.33
N ILE A 40 -15.55 -0.02 -4.61
CA ILE A 40 -15.09 -0.28 -5.98
C ILE A 40 -14.97 -1.80 -6.20
N PRO A 41 -15.76 -2.37 -7.11
CA PRO A 41 -15.73 -3.81 -7.34
C PRO A 41 -14.41 -4.24 -8.01
N ALA A 42 -13.97 -5.46 -7.71
CA ALA A 42 -12.72 -6.02 -8.23
C ALA A 42 -12.60 -5.92 -9.76
N LYS A 43 -13.70 -6.15 -10.49
CA LYS A 43 -13.73 -6.03 -11.95
C LYS A 43 -13.39 -4.62 -12.47
N ALA A 44 -13.77 -3.58 -11.72
CA ALA A 44 -13.43 -2.19 -12.07
C ALA A 44 -11.96 -1.89 -11.74
N ILE A 45 -11.45 -2.42 -10.64
CA ILE A 45 -10.05 -2.29 -10.26
C ILE A 45 -9.12 -2.93 -11.31
N THR A 46 -9.49 -4.08 -11.83
CA THR A 46 -8.68 -4.87 -12.76
C THR A 46 -8.95 -4.59 -14.23
N ALA A 47 -9.90 -3.70 -14.55
CA ALA A 47 -10.28 -3.39 -15.93
C ALA A 47 -9.09 -2.90 -16.76
N GLU A 48 -8.26 -2.02 -16.18
CA GLU A 48 -7.03 -1.54 -16.79
C GLU A 48 -5.88 -1.56 -15.78
N ALA A 49 -4.67 -1.80 -16.27
CA ALA A 49 -3.49 -1.92 -15.40
C ALA A 49 -3.14 -0.62 -14.67
N ASP A 50 -3.44 0.52 -15.27
CA ASP A 50 -3.13 1.85 -14.74
C ASP A 50 -4.30 2.52 -13.98
N PHE A 51 -5.46 1.85 -13.85
CA PHE A 51 -6.57 2.36 -13.06
C PHE A 51 -6.26 2.27 -11.56
N PHE A 52 -6.69 3.30 -10.84
CA PHE A 52 -6.54 3.39 -9.37
C PHE A 52 -5.11 3.19 -8.89
N THR A 53 -4.21 3.98 -9.45
CA THR A 53 -2.79 3.99 -9.08
C THR A 53 -2.41 5.26 -8.36
N LEU A 54 -1.36 5.19 -7.55
CA LEU A 54 -0.75 6.36 -6.92
C LEU A 54 0.75 6.14 -6.70
N GLU A 55 1.50 7.23 -6.72
CA GLU A 55 2.93 7.27 -6.49
C GLU A 55 3.28 8.53 -5.69
N PHE A 56 4.13 8.37 -4.70
CA PHE A 56 4.62 9.45 -3.83
C PHE A 56 6.04 9.83 -4.21
N ASN A 57 6.28 11.10 -4.43
CA ASN A 57 7.59 11.64 -4.75
C ASN A 57 8.14 12.43 -3.55
N ALA A 58 9.18 11.90 -2.89
CA ALA A 58 9.79 12.52 -1.74
C ALA A 58 10.50 13.84 -2.03
N ALA A 59 10.99 14.03 -3.27
CA ALA A 59 11.79 15.22 -3.63
C ALA A 59 10.97 16.51 -3.57
N ASP A 60 9.69 16.46 -3.91
CA ASP A 60 8.79 17.62 -3.94
C ASP A 60 7.54 17.46 -3.06
N THR A 61 7.43 16.34 -2.33
CA THR A 61 6.27 15.96 -1.51
C THR A 61 4.95 15.95 -2.30
N MET A 62 5.03 15.52 -3.54
CA MET A 62 3.87 15.40 -4.43
C MET A 62 3.41 13.94 -4.54
N VAL A 63 2.11 13.79 -4.61
CA VAL A 63 1.46 12.54 -4.99
C VAL A 63 0.83 12.72 -6.36
N ALA A 64 0.91 11.71 -7.19
CA ALA A 64 0.24 11.66 -8.49
C ALA A 64 -0.34 10.27 -8.70
N GLY A 65 -1.38 10.19 -9.49
CA GLY A 65 -1.99 8.92 -9.82
C GLY A 65 -3.11 9.04 -10.83
N ARG A 66 -3.85 7.96 -10.96
CA ARG A 66 -4.98 7.85 -11.86
C ARG A 66 -6.14 7.13 -11.19
N THR A 67 -7.34 7.60 -11.46
CA THR A 67 -8.59 6.89 -11.15
C THR A 67 -8.96 5.94 -12.31
N ASN A 68 -10.20 5.52 -12.42
CA ASN A 68 -10.69 4.85 -13.63
C ASN A 68 -10.96 5.81 -14.81
N CYS A 69 -10.79 7.11 -14.61
CA CYS A 69 -11.04 8.12 -15.63
C CYS A 69 -9.93 9.17 -15.68
N ASN A 70 -9.79 9.95 -14.61
CA ASN A 70 -8.94 11.12 -14.57
C ASN A 70 -7.59 10.86 -13.89
N ARG A 71 -6.63 11.73 -14.20
CA ARG A 71 -5.38 11.84 -13.47
C ARG A 71 -5.53 12.83 -12.34
N PHE A 72 -4.91 12.56 -11.21
CA PHE A 72 -4.86 13.47 -10.08
C PHE A 72 -3.41 13.71 -9.64
N PHE A 73 -3.22 14.82 -8.97
CA PHE A 73 -1.95 15.23 -8.36
C PHE A 73 -2.23 16.15 -7.19
N GLY A 74 -1.31 16.22 -6.27
CA GLY A 74 -1.43 17.09 -5.10
C GLY A 74 -0.25 16.94 -4.17
N LYS A 75 -0.37 17.49 -2.99
CA LYS A 75 0.62 17.34 -1.93
C LYS A 75 0.21 16.29 -0.91
N TYR A 76 1.18 15.73 -0.25
CA TYR A 76 0.97 14.87 0.91
C TYR A 76 1.85 15.32 2.07
N GLU A 77 1.43 14.99 3.27
CA GLU A 77 2.19 15.18 4.49
C GLU A 77 2.33 13.84 5.22
N LEU A 78 3.53 13.55 5.67
CA LEU A 78 3.86 12.38 6.47
C LEU A 78 4.38 12.81 7.83
N LYS A 79 3.82 12.21 8.88
CA LYS A 79 4.33 12.28 10.26
C LYS A 79 4.33 10.86 10.84
N GLY A 80 5.47 10.16 10.72
CA GLY A 80 5.51 8.74 11.05
C GLY A 80 4.58 7.93 10.14
N GLN A 81 3.55 7.32 10.70
CA GLN A 81 2.52 6.60 9.96
C GLN A 81 1.27 7.45 9.65
N GLU A 82 1.22 8.68 10.13
CA GLU A 82 0.16 9.62 9.77
C GLU A 82 0.38 10.11 8.34
N LEU A 83 -0.67 10.09 7.55
CA LEU A 83 -0.67 10.48 6.14
C LEU A 83 -1.90 11.33 5.86
N SER A 84 -1.70 12.47 5.21
CA SER A 84 -2.77 13.30 4.70
C SER A 84 -2.44 13.81 3.30
N PHE A 85 -3.49 14.08 2.54
CA PHE A 85 -3.39 14.66 1.19
C PHE A 85 -3.97 16.07 1.20
N GLU A 86 -3.31 16.95 0.47
CA GLU A 86 -3.70 18.36 0.38
C GLU A 86 -3.73 18.83 -1.07
N ASN A 87 -4.68 19.71 -1.35
CA ASN A 87 -4.77 20.41 -2.65
C ASN A 87 -4.75 19.46 -3.85
N LEU A 88 -5.54 18.39 -3.79
CA LEU A 88 -5.67 17.46 -4.91
C LEU A 88 -6.33 18.15 -6.08
N GLY A 89 -5.61 18.20 -7.20
CA GLY A 89 -6.10 18.62 -8.50
C GLY A 89 -6.37 17.43 -9.40
N MET A 90 -7.29 17.57 -10.36
CA MET A 90 -7.64 16.49 -11.27
C MET A 90 -7.89 17.02 -12.67
N THR A 91 -7.62 16.20 -13.68
CA THR A 91 -8.22 16.38 -15.01
C THR A 91 -9.73 16.15 -14.94
N ARG A 92 -10.48 16.62 -15.93
CA ARG A 92 -11.94 16.59 -15.89
C ARG A 92 -12.52 16.00 -17.17
N MET A 93 -12.17 14.76 -17.45
CA MET A 93 -12.84 13.97 -18.47
C MET A 93 -14.12 13.36 -17.91
N ALA A 94 -15.11 13.15 -18.77
CA ALA A 94 -16.31 12.39 -18.44
C ALA A 94 -16.15 10.97 -18.98
N CYS A 95 -16.25 9.99 -18.11
CA CYS A 95 -16.14 8.56 -18.43
C CYS A 95 -17.36 7.81 -17.88
N PRO A 96 -17.63 6.59 -18.35
CA PRO A 96 -18.54 5.70 -17.65
C PRO A 96 -18.05 5.43 -16.22
N ASP A 97 -18.99 5.15 -15.31
CA ASP A 97 -18.68 4.72 -13.94
C ASP A 97 -17.92 5.75 -13.09
N MET A 98 -18.28 7.03 -13.22
CA MET A 98 -17.68 8.12 -12.44
C MET A 98 -17.82 7.95 -10.93
N GLN A 99 -18.80 7.17 -10.47
CA GLN A 99 -18.97 6.84 -9.06
C GLN A 99 -17.73 6.16 -8.43
N TYR A 100 -16.93 5.46 -9.22
CA TYR A 100 -15.70 4.84 -8.73
C TYR A 100 -14.58 5.86 -8.53
N GLU A 101 -14.49 6.84 -9.42
CA GLU A 101 -13.59 7.99 -9.23
C GLU A 101 -13.98 8.77 -7.99
N ASP A 102 -15.26 9.11 -7.85
CA ASP A 102 -15.76 9.85 -6.68
C ASP A 102 -15.45 9.11 -5.37
N ALA A 103 -15.64 7.80 -5.34
CA ALA A 103 -15.33 6.97 -4.18
C ALA A 103 -13.82 6.95 -3.88
N PHE A 104 -12.99 6.85 -4.90
CA PHE A 104 -11.53 6.84 -4.74
C PHE A 104 -11.01 8.18 -4.22
N VAL A 105 -11.48 9.30 -4.77
CA VAL A 105 -11.11 10.64 -4.30
C VAL A 105 -11.57 10.88 -2.88
N LYS A 106 -12.79 10.49 -2.55
CA LYS A 106 -13.30 10.57 -1.18
C LYS A 106 -12.43 9.79 -0.21
N MET A 107 -11.99 8.59 -0.57
CA MET A 107 -11.06 7.79 0.24
C MET A 107 -9.74 8.54 0.49
N LEU A 108 -9.18 9.22 -0.52
CA LEU A 108 -7.97 10.02 -0.33
C LEU A 108 -8.17 11.17 0.65
N ASP A 109 -9.36 11.78 0.70
CA ASP A 109 -9.68 12.82 1.67
C ASP A 109 -9.87 12.28 3.10
N GLU A 110 -10.24 11.03 3.23
CA GLU A 110 -10.55 10.39 4.53
C GLU A 110 -9.34 9.71 5.18
N VAL A 111 -8.27 9.40 4.45
CA VAL A 111 -7.12 8.69 4.99
C VAL A 111 -6.40 9.54 6.06
N ASP A 112 -6.08 8.93 7.20
CA ASP A 112 -5.31 9.55 8.28
C ASP A 112 -4.01 8.82 8.60
N SER A 113 -3.89 7.55 8.23
CA SER A 113 -2.69 6.75 8.50
C SER A 113 -2.53 5.62 7.50
N TYR A 114 -1.33 5.04 7.47
CA TYR A 114 -0.99 3.94 6.58
C TYR A 114 -0.11 2.90 7.25
N GLU A 115 -0.10 1.71 6.70
CA GLU A 115 0.80 0.63 7.06
C GLU A 115 1.29 -0.10 5.81
N ILE A 116 2.57 -0.47 5.79
CA ILE A 116 3.14 -1.28 4.72
C ILE A 116 3.70 -2.57 5.31
N LYS A 117 3.28 -3.70 4.74
CA LYS A 117 3.83 -5.03 5.02
C LYS A 117 4.29 -5.66 3.71
N GLY A 118 5.61 -5.80 3.54
CA GLY A 118 6.17 -6.28 2.27
C GLY A 118 5.79 -5.37 1.11
N SER A 119 5.01 -5.88 0.17
CA SER A 119 4.51 -5.17 -1.00
C SER A 119 3.05 -4.72 -0.88
N ASP A 120 2.45 -4.83 0.29
CA ASP A 120 1.07 -4.45 0.55
C ASP A 120 1.00 -3.16 1.38
N LEU A 121 0.23 -2.20 0.89
CA LEU A 121 -0.04 -0.91 1.54
C LEU A 121 -1.51 -0.86 1.95
N LYS A 122 -1.77 -0.46 3.18
CA LYS A 122 -3.13 -0.22 3.68
C LYS A 122 -3.29 1.23 4.11
N PHE A 123 -4.40 1.82 3.72
CA PHE A 123 -4.85 3.13 4.21
C PHE A 123 -5.93 2.95 5.26
N TYR A 124 -5.86 3.78 6.29
CA TYR A 124 -6.79 3.76 7.41
C TYR A 124 -7.48 5.11 7.56
N ASP A 125 -8.73 5.05 7.98
CA ASP A 125 -9.47 6.15 8.58
C ASP A 125 -9.79 5.73 10.02
N ASP A 126 -9.22 6.43 10.98
CA ASP A 126 -9.19 6.08 12.40
C ASP A 126 -8.70 4.64 12.61
N LYS A 127 -9.11 3.65 12.83
CA LYS A 127 -8.54 2.28 12.92
C LYS A 127 -9.09 1.33 11.84
N LYS A 128 -9.94 1.86 10.96
CA LYS A 128 -10.58 1.09 9.91
C LYS A 128 -9.75 1.11 8.62
N VAL A 129 -9.46 -0.05 8.05
CA VAL A 129 -8.88 -0.15 6.71
C VAL A 129 -9.92 0.33 5.69
N ILE A 130 -9.59 1.38 4.93
CA ILE A 130 -10.48 1.94 3.91
C ILE A 130 -10.04 1.63 2.48
N ALA A 131 -8.76 1.30 2.27
CA ALA A 131 -8.24 0.86 0.98
C ALA A 131 -6.99 0.01 1.17
N GLU A 132 -6.81 -0.96 0.28
CA GLU A 132 -5.63 -1.80 0.22
C GLU A 132 -5.01 -1.68 -1.17
N PHE A 133 -3.69 -1.51 -1.21
CA PHE A 133 -2.90 -1.36 -2.42
C PHE A 133 -1.80 -2.41 -2.47
N ARG A 134 -1.32 -2.70 -3.66
CA ARG A 134 -0.16 -3.55 -3.89
C ARG A 134 0.85 -2.82 -4.76
N ALA A 135 2.13 -2.96 -4.42
CA ALA A 135 3.21 -2.44 -5.22
C ALA A 135 3.20 -3.07 -6.61
N GLN A 136 3.33 -2.23 -7.63
CA GLN A 136 3.54 -2.70 -9.00
C GLN A 136 5.03 -2.76 -9.30
N PRO A 137 5.48 -3.71 -10.14
CA PRO A 137 6.82 -3.66 -10.66
C PRO A 137 7.01 -2.36 -11.44
N ALA A 138 8.17 -1.71 -11.23
CA ALA A 138 8.50 -0.53 -12.01
C ALA A 138 8.35 -0.83 -13.51
N PRO A 139 7.73 0.08 -14.29
CA PRO A 139 7.64 -0.14 -15.72
C PRO A 139 9.04 -0.31 -16.28
N ALA A 140 9.22 -1.35 -17.10
CA ALA A 140 10.48 -1.58 -17.76
C ALA A 140 10.88 -0.32 -18.53
N LYS A 141 12.02 0.25 -18.19
CA LYS A 141 12.58 1.37 -18.97
C LYS A 141 12.86 0.84 -20.37
N LYS A 142 12.11 1.33 -21.32
CA LYS A 142 12.41 1.10 -22.73
C LYS A 142 13.61 1.94 -23.14
#